data_f3bc5d0571a4630879522daa2e35f022
#
_entry.id   f3bc5d0571a4630879522daa2e35f022
#
_cell.length_a   1.000
_cell.length_b   1.000
_cell.length_c   1.000
_cell.angle_alpha   90.00
_cell.angle_beta   90.00
_cell.angle_gamma   90.00
#
_symmetry.space_group_name_H-M   'P 1'
#
loop_
_entity.id
_entity.type
_entity.pdbx_description
1 polymer ?
#
loop_
_entity_poly.entity_id
_entity_poly.type
_entity_poly.pdbx_seq_one_letter_code
_entity_poly.pdbx_strand_id
1 'polypeptide(L)'
;MIFVGKTIVCFIWIFWLLIVDNSVMGKGKAAHPMMDHSKMTLTEIEKVKQMVMDKKETLKEEYNPTYGTTFAKIIDRGYVVCGTNDEFPGFSQELWSSEGGTQWVGFDVDICRVVAAAMFGDADAIEFTIVNGKTRFEYLIDGTIDILSAATTYTFTRNVLKKLEFAPTTYYDGQGFIVRKTLGVSSAKQLEGAKICFSSTGTGAKNIADFFATHEINYIPVPVPPDKKTKQIYIDGGCDMYGTDRSGLASNRLGFQDPDRHMILPEIISKEPLGPVVKYGDQQWSDIVRWSIFVLFIAEEMGINSENIDTFKDNIDPNIQRFMGEKNGLDHPNLGAKLGLPATWSYDIIKQVGNYKEIYNRNVKQKLGLSRGLNKLYTKGGLLYAPPLK
;
A
#
# COMPACT_ATOMS: atom_id res chain seq x y z
N MET A 1 42.95 -28.06 23.75
CA MET A 1 42.95 -26.73 23.16
C MET A 1 42.29 -26.76 21.77
N ILE A 2 41.00 -27.09 21.71
CA ILE A 2 40.12 -26.98 20.50
C ILE A 2 38.68 -27.17 21.00
N PHE A 3 38.15 -26.19 21.74
CA PHE A 3 36.72 -26.19 22.12
C PHE A 3 36.17 -24.77 22.30
N VAL A 4 36.83 -23.73 21.75
CA VAL A 4 36.41 -22.33 21.89
C VAL A 4 35.73 -21.80 20.59
N GLY A 5 35.88 -22.52 19.46
CA GLY A 5 35.41 -22.00 18.17
C GLY A 5 33.91 -22.16 17.84
N LYS A 6 33.20 -23.10 18.43
CA LYS A 6 31.81 -23.37 18.08
C LYS A 6 30.79 -22.51 18.85
N THR A 7 31.12 -22.08 20.03
CA THR A 7 30.22 -21.25 20.86
C THR A 7 30.19 -19.79 20.38
N ILE A 8 31.30 -19.27 19.88
CA ILE A 8 31.40 -17.91 19.34
C ILE A 8 30.65 -17.76 18.01
N VAL A 9 30.68 -18.80 17.16
CA VAL A 9 29.95 -18.79 15.88
C VAL A 9 28.43 -18.81 16.09
N CYS A 10 27.93 -19.52 17.11
CA CYS A 10 26.51 -19.51 17.45
C CYS A 10 26.04 -18.15 18.01
N PHE A 11 26.91 -17.46 18.77
CA PHE A 11 26.60 -16.12 19.29
C PHE A 11 26.58 -15.05 18.19
N ILE A 12 27.47 -15.15 17.21
CA ILE A 12 27.52 -14.24 16.06
C ILE A 12 26.28 -14.43 15.15
N TRP A 13 25.82 -15.66 14.96
CA TRP A 13 24.59 -15.94 14.18
C TRP A 13 23.31 -15.48 14.88
N ILE A 14 23.24 -15.61 16.20
CA ILE A 14 22.09 -15.10 16.99
C ILE A 14 22.13 -13.57 17.03
N PHE A 15 23.31 -12.97 17.11
CA PHE A 15 23.48 -11.51 17.04
C PHE A 15 23.18 -10.95 15.64
N TRP A 16 23.49 -11.72 14.59
CA TRP A 16 23.20 -11.34 13.20
C TRP A 16 21.70 -11.46 12.89
N LEU A 17 21.02 -12.47 13.40
CA LEU A 17 19.56 -12.60 13.33
C LEU A 17 18.82 -11.48 14.08
N LEU A 18 19.37 -11.02 15.22
CA LEU A 18 18.80 -9.87 15.96
C LEU A 18 19.14 -8.52 15.32
N ILE A 19 20.25 -8.40 14.60
CA ILE A 19 20.64 -7.18 13.88
C ILE A 19 19.87 -7.07 12.55
N VAL A 20 19.55 -8.18 11.88
CA VAL A 20 18.73 -8.18 10.66
C VAL A 20 17.29 -7.82 10.99
N ASP A 21 16.74 -8.28 12.14
CA ASP A 21 15.42 -7.85 12.62
C ASP A 21 15.37 -6.35 13.00
N ASN A 22 16.49 -5.75 13.43
CA ASN A 22 16.54 -4.31 13.72
C ASN A 22 16.61 -3.41 12.48
N SER A 23 16.98 -3.93 11.31
CA SER A 23 16.98 -3.16 10.06
C SER A 23 15.58 -3.00 9.46
N VAL A 24 14.60 -3.77 9.93
CA VAL A 24 13.19 -3.77 9.47
C VAL A 24 12.30 -2.87 10.35
N MET A 25 12.77 -2.46 11.53
CA MET A 25 12.02 -1.51 12.36
C MET A 25 12.15 -0.08 11.83
N GLY A 26 11.37 0.26 10.83
CA GLY A 26 11.23 1.63 10.34
C GLY A 26 10.78 2.57 11.46
N LYS A 27 11.55 3.62 11.69
CA LYS A 27 11.29 4.68 12.68
C LYS A 27 10.04 5.48 12.30
N GLY A 28 8.85 4.99 12.63
CA GLY A 28 7.61 5.77 12.62
C GLY A 28 7.50 6.57 13.91
N LYS A 29 7.40 7.88 13.83
CA LYS A 29 7.19 8.77 14.99
C LYS A 29 5.80 8.54 15.60
N ALA A 30 5.75 7.69 16.58
CA ALA A 30 4.85 7.78 17.72
C ALA A 30 5.61 7.16 18.89
N ALA A 31 5.79 7.90 19.95
CA ALA A 31 6.70 7.60 21.04
C ALA A 31 6.30 6.34 21.82
N HIS A 32 6.72 5.18 21.30
CA HIS A 32 7.20 4.15 22.21
C HIS A 32 8.71 4.34 22.29
N PRO A 33 9.30 4.41 23.50
CA PRO A 33 10.75 4.40 23.62
C PRO A 33 11.23 3.14 22.93
N MET A 34 12.00 3.31 21.85
CA MET A 34 12.70 2.18 21.22
C MET A 34 13.47 1.49 22.35
N MET A 35 13.16 0.22 22.59
CA MET A 35 13.98 -0.58 23.47
C MET A 35 15.36 -0.64 22.83
N ASP A 36 16.33 -0.01 23.48
CA ASP A 36 17.74 -0.11 23.08
C ASP A 36 18.20 -1.54 23.41
N HIS A 37 18.07 -2.42 22.42
CA HIS A 37 18.41 -3.83 22.55
C HIS A 37 19.89 -4.05 22.91
N SER A 38 20.75 -3.06 22.73
CA SER A 38 22.15 -3.13 23.13
C SER A 38 22.35 -3.12 24.66
N LYS A 39 21.32 -2.76 25.41
CA LYS A 39 21.31 -2.69 26.89
C LYS A 39 20.46 -3.78 27.55
N MET A 40 19.83 -4.65 26.76
CA MET A 40 19.03 -5.74 27.31
C MET A 40 19.89 -6.83 27.91
N THR A 41 19.50 -7.30 29.08
CA THR A 41 20.07 -8.51 29.70
C THR A 41 19.67 -9.77 28.94
N LEU A 42 20.47 -10.84 29.05
CA LEU A 42 20.12 -12.15 28.47
C LEU A 42 18.74 -12.62 28.87
N THR A 43 18.32 -12.36 30.09
CA THR A 43 16.99 -12.73 30.63
C THR A 43 15.87 -11.93 29.95
N GLU A 44 16.08 -10.65 29.62
CA GLU A 44 15.12 -9.83 28.91
C GLU A 44 15.01 -10.24 27.44
N ILE A 45 16.12 -10.58 26.81
CA ILE A 45 16.14 -11.13 25.45
C ILE A 45 15.39 -12.46 25.38
N GLU A 46 15.57 -13.34 26.36
CA GLU A 46 14.84 -14.60 26.44
C GLU A 46 13.32 -14.37 26.65
N LYS A 47 12.94 -13.41 27.50
CA LYS A 47 11.52 -13.03 27.67
C LYS A 47 10.89 -12.51 26.37
N VAL A 48 11.58 -11.63 25.64
CA VAL A 48 11.07 -11.14 24.36
C VAL A 48 10.95 -12.27 23.34
N LYS A 49 11.95 -13.16 23.25
CA LYS A 49 11.86 -14.37 22.41
C LYS A 49 10.68 -15.24 22.77
N GLN A 50 10.47 -15.48 24.07
CA GLN A 50 9.34 -16.28 24.52
C GLN A 50 8.01 -15.61 24.19
N MET A 51 7.86 -14.30 24.39
CA MET A 51 6.65 -13.56 24.00
C MET A 51 6.36 -13.64 22.50
N VAL A 52 7.40 -13.56 21.65
CA VAL A 52 7.26 -13.72 20.20
C VAL A 52 6.87 -15.16 19.85
N MET A 53 7.46 -16.14 20.51
CA MET A 53 7.13 -17.55 20.29
C MET A 53 5.71 -17.87 20.76
N ASP A 54 5.30 -17.37 21.92
CA ASP A 54 3.95 -17.56 22.48
C ASP A 54 2.91 -16.89 21.56
N LYS A 55 3.19 -15.68 21.05
CA LYS A 55 2.32 -15.00 20.08
C LYS A 55 2.24 -15.79 18.77
N LYS A 56 3.35 -16.33 18.28
CA LYS A 56 3.41 -17.19 17.08
C LYS A 56 2.63 -18.50 17.30
N GLU A 57 2.73 -19.11 18.48
CA GLU A 57 2.01 -20.32 18.83
C GLU A 57 0.51 -20.07 18.97
N THR A 58 0.11 -18.97 19.65
CA THR A 58 -1.30 -18.56 19.77
C THR A 58 -1.93 -18.31 18.38
N LEU A 59 -1.22 -17.64 17.49
CA LEU A 59 -1.68 -17.44 16.11
C LEU A 59 -1.81 -18.77 15.35
N LYS A 60 -0.94 -19.76 15.61
CA LYS A 60 -1.04 -21.08 15.00
C LYS A 60 -2.19 -21.91 15.58
N GLU A 61 -2.47 -21.82 16.88
CA GLU A 61 -3.59 -22.51 17.53
C GLU A 61 -4.95 -21.97 17.09
N GLU A 62 -5.05 -20.66 16.85
CA GLU A 62 -6.25 -20.03 16.29
C GLU A 62 -6.41 -20.29 14.79
N TYR A 63 -5.35 -20.76 14.12
CA TYR A 63 -5.33 -21.04 12.68
C TYR A 63 -5.97 -22.40 12.37
N ASN A 64 -6.96 -22.39 11.49
CA ASN A 64 -7.53 -23.60 10.94
C ASN A 64 -6.72 -24.05 9.69
N PRO A 65 -6.05 -25.22 9.69
CA PRO A 65 -5.19 -25.68 8.59
C PRO A 65 -5.90 -25.91 7.24
N THR A 66 -7.21 -25.75 7.17
CA THR A 66 -7.97 -25.75 5.90
C THR A 66 -7.87 -24.41 5.15
N TYR A 67 -7.25 -23.39 5.72
CA TYR A 67 -7.09 -22.08 5.14
C TYR A 67 -5.88 -21.95 4.20
N GLY A 68 -5.86 -20.86 3.42
CA GLY A 68 -4.96 -20.65 2.32
C GLY A 68 -3.46 -20.64 2.64
N THR A 69 -2.68 -20.97 1.65
CA THR A 69 -1.22 -21.16 1.79
C THR A 69 -0.46 -19.88 2.07
N THR A 70 -0.97 -18.71 1.62
CA THR A 70 -0.32 -17.40 1.81
C THR A 70 -0.35 -16.98 3.27
N PHE A 71 -1.50 -17.11 3.93
CA PHE A 71 -1.62 -16.81 5.37
C PHE A 71 -0.66 -17.64 6.21
N ALA A 72 -0.63 -18.98 6.01
CA ALA A 72 0.27 -19.87 6.73
C ALA A 72 1.76 -19.48 6.53
N LYS A 73 2.14 -19.16 5.31
CA LYS A 73 3.49 -18.71 4.96
C LYS A 73 3.86 -17.41 5.67
N ILE A 74 2.94 -16.44 5.74
CA ILE A 74 3.14 -15.16 6.43
C ILE A 74 3.30 -15.36 7.93
N ILE A 75 2.43 -16.17 8.54
CA ILE A 75 2.52 -16.50 9.99
C ILE A 75 3.83 -17.21 10.31
N ASP A 76 4.27 -18.15 9.47
CA ASP A 76 5.54 -18.87 9.68
C ASP A 76 6.74 -17.93 9.58
N ARG A 77 6.73 -16.99 8.64
CA ARG A 77 7.78 -16.00 8.42
C ARG A 77 7.76 -14.89 9.49
N GLY A 78 6.60 -14.45 9.94
CA GLY A 78 6.40 -13.42 10.96
C GLY A 78 6.26 -11.99 10.40
N TYR A 79 6.17 -11.80 9.10
CA TYR A 79 5.97 -10.51 8.45
C TYR A 79 5.34 -10.66 7.05
N VAL A 80 4.77 -9.56 6.55
CA VAL A 80 4.18 -9.47 5.21
C VAL A 80 5.25 -8.98 4.21
N VAL A 81 5.27 -9.51 2.98
CA VAL A 81 6.09 -8.96 1.88
C VAL A 81 5.19 -8.20 0.90
N CYS A 82 5.39 -6.89 0.82
CA CYS A 82 4.64 -5.99 -0.04
C CYS A 82 5.45 -5.58 -1.27
N GLY A 83 4.91 -5.81 -2.47
CA GLY A 83 5.44 -5.25 -3.70
C GLY A 83 4.95 -3.82 -3.91
N THR A 84 5.86 -2.86 -4.07
CA THR A 84 5.52 -1.45 -4.31
C THR A 84 6.55 -0.76 -5.21
N ASN A 85 6.25 0.46 -5.66
CA ASN A 85 7.20 1.28 -6.42
C ASN A 85 8.15 2.02 -5.46
N ASP A 86 9.34 2.40 -5.94
CA ASP A 86 10.36 3.12 -5.16
C ASP A 86 10.39 4.64 -5.41
N GLU A 87 9.83 5.09 -6.53
CA GLU A 87 9.88 6.48 -6.97
C GLU A 87 8.51 7.03 -7.38
N PHE A 88 7.53 6.92 -6.50
CA PHE A 88 6.20 7.49 -6.71
C PHE A 88 5.79 8.37 -5.52
N PRO A 89 6.36 9.60 -5.39
CA PRO A 89 6.04 10.52 -4.29
C PRO A 89 4.55 10.63 -4.01
N GLY A 90 4.16 10.54 -2.74
CA GLY A 90 2.78 10.50 -2.30
C GLY A 90 2.14 9.11 -2.30
N PHE A 91 2.60 8.16 -3.11
CA PHE A 91 2.09 6.78 -3.13
C PHE A 91 3.09 5.78 -2.56
N SER A 92 4.30 5.74 -3.08
CA SER A 92 5.36 4.90 -2.54
C SER A 92 6.73 5.49 -2.86
N GLN A 93 7.54 5.65 -1.83
CA GLN A 93 8.88 6.19 -1.96
C GLN A 93 9.76 5.65 -0.84
N GLU A 94 10.95 5.20 -1.21
CA GLU A 94 12.02 4.90 -0.28
C GLU A 94 12.81 6.18 0.01
N LEU A 95 12.91 6.57 1.28
CA LEU A 95 13.63 7.75 1.72
C LEU A 95 14.83 7.33 2.58
N TRP A 96 15.98 7.94 2.32
CA TRP A 96 17.14 7.80 3.18
C TRP A 96 16.98 8.63 4.46
N SER A 97 17.22 8.01 5.60
CA SER A 97 17.23 8.71 6.89
C SER A 97 18.62 9.28 7.17
N SER A 98 18.67 10.50 7.70
CA SER A 98 19.92 11.11 8.16
C SER A 98 20.58 10.36 9.33
N GLU A 99 19.84 9.51 10.01
CA GLU A 99 20.31 8.68 11.13
C GLU A 99 20.79 7.29 10.67
N GLY A 100 20.82 7.07 9.35
CA GLY A 100 21.18 5.79 8.70
C GLY A 100 19.94 4.88 8.51
N GLY A 101 19.93 4.17 7.37
CA GLY A 101 18.83 3.30 6.96
C GLY A 101 17.83 3.97 6.01
N THR A 102 16.87 3.18 5.54
CA THR A 102 15.82 3.63 4.63
C THR A 102 14.45 3.56 5.30
N GLN A 103 13.57 4.48 4.92
CA GLN A 103 12.18 4.52 5.36
C GLN A 103 11.26 4.53 4.15
N TRP A 104 10.30 3.63 4.14
CA TRP A 104 9.23 3.62 3.17
C TRP A 104 8.09 4.54 3.60
N VAL A 105 7.61 5.38 2.67
CA VAL A 105 6.50 6.31 2.92
C VAL A 105 5.56 6.37 1.73
N GLY A 106 4.28 6.63 1.96
CA GLY A 106 3.30 6.85 0.92
C GLY A 106 1.98 6.12 1.13
N PHE A 107 1.01 6.43 0.29
CA PHE A 107 -0.34 5.89 0.37
C PHE A 107 -0.35 4.36 0.19
N ASP A 108 0.30 3.84 -0.85
CA ASP A 108 0.40 2.40 -1.11
C ASP A 108 1.20 1.67 -0.03
N VAL A 109 2.22 2.33 0.54
CA VAL A 109 3.01 1.85 1.68
C VAL A 109 2.13 1.70 2.92
N ASP A 110 1.32 2.73 3.22
CA ASP A 110 0.42 2.69 4.37
C ASP A 110 -0.68 1.62 4.20
N ILE A 111 -1.17 1.39 2.97
CA ILE A 111 -2.11 0.29 2.68
C ILE A 111 -1.48 -1.08 3.01
N CYS A 112 -0.20 -1.29 2.72
CA CYS A 112 0.48 -2.53 3.11
C CYS A 112 0.68 -2.62 4.63
N ARG A 113 1.02 -1.53 5.31
CA ARG A 113 1.13 -1.47 6.78
C ARG A 113 -0.18 -1.77 7.48
N VAL A 114 -1.31 -1.40 6.90
CA VAL A 114 -2.65 -1.76 7.38
C VAL A 114 -2.81 -3.28 7.50
N VAL A 115 -2.31 -4.02 6.50
CA VAL A 115 -2.37 -5.49 6.52
C VAL A 115 -1.42 -6.09 7.56
N ALA A 116 -0.21 -5.56 7.70
CA ALA A 116 0.73 -5.98 8.74
C ALA A 116 0.18 -5.72 10.16
N ALA A 117 -0.38 -4.53 10.39
CA ALA A 117 -1.05 -4.21 11.66
C ALA A 117 -2.21 -5.16 11.96
N ALA A 118 -3.02 -5.52 10.96
CA ALA A 118 -4.10 -6.49 11.11
C ALA A 118 -3.60 -7.88 11.49
N MET A 119 -2.51 -8.34 10.86
CA MET A 119 -1.96 -9.68 11.06
C MET A 119 -1.24 -9.84 12.40
N PHE A 120 -0.42 -8.85 12.75
CA PHE A 120 0.56 -8.98 13.82
C PHE A 120 0.33 -7.99 14.99
N GLY A 121 -0.63 -7.05 14.86
CA GLY A 121 -0.72 -5.92 15.79
C GLY A 121 0.54 -5.04 15.74
N ASP A 122 1.24 -5.06 14.59
CA ASP A 122 2.47 -4.31 14.33
C ASP A 122 2.52 -3.90 12.85
N ALA A 123 2.42 -2.61 12.58
CA ALA A 123 2.42 -2.06 11.23
C ALA A 123 3.79 -2.14 10.55
N ASP A 124 4.85 -2.35 11.32
CA ASP A 124 6.21 -2.48 10.82
C ASP A 124 6.66 -3.95 10.66
N ALA A 125 5.77 -4.94 10.95
CA ALA A 125 5.99 -6.34 10.60
C ALA A 125 5.83 -6.58 9.08
N ILE A 126 6.65 -5.89 8.28
CA ILE A 126 6.53 -5.83 6.81
C ILE A 126 7.88 -5.60 6.15
N GLU A 127 8.08 -6.26 5.00
CA GLU A 127 9.17 -5.97 4.06
C GLU A 127 8.62 -5.43 2.76
N PHE A 128 9.36 -4.50 2.13
CA PHE A 128 9.01 -3.94 0.85
C PHE A 128 9.92 -4.44 -0.25
N THR A 129 9.33 -4.92 -1.34
CA THR A 129 10.03 -5.36 -2.56
C THR A 129 9.70 -4.38 -3.68
N ILE A 130 10.75 -3.81 -4.30
CA ILE A 130 10.59 -2.92 -5.44
C ILE A 130 10.08 -3.71 -6.65
N VAL A 131 8.99 -3.26 -7.23
CA VAL A 131 8.40 -3.84 -8.44
C VAL A 131 8.19 -2.79 -9.53
N ASN A 132 8.13 -3.25 -10.76
CA ASN A 132 7.87 -2.41 -11.92
C ASN A 132 6.78 -3.03 -12.82
N GLY A 133 6.48 -2.39 -13.94
CA GLY A 133 5.44 -2.84 -14.86
C GLY A 133 5.65 -4.24 -15.45
N LYS A 134 6.88 -4.79 -15.43
CA LYS A 134 7.23 -6.13 -15.90
C LYS A 134 7.13 -7.16 -14.78
N THR A 135 7.70 -6.88 -13.62
CA THR A 135 7.88 -7.87 -12.54
C THR A 135 6.69 -7.99 -11.58
N ARG A 136 5.89 -6.94 -11.40
CA ARG A 136 4.87 -6.87 -10.33
C ARG A 136 3.87 -8.02 -10.29
N PHE A 137 3.41 -8.49 -11.45
CA PHE A 137 2.42 -9.59 -11.49
C PHE A 137 3.10 -10.97 -11.40
N GLU A 138 4.29 -11.11 -11.94
CA GLU A 138 5.09 -12.31 -11.84
C GLU A 138 5.44 -12.60 -10.37
N TYR A 139 5.98 -11.62 -9.66
CA TYR A 139 6.33 -11.74 -8.23
C TYR A 139 5.12 -12.04 -7.34
N LEU A 140 3.93 -11.55 -7.71
CA LEU A 140 2.71 -11.89 -6.98
C LEU A 140 2.27 -13.34 -7.25
N ILE A 141 2.33 -13.78 -8.50
CA ILE A 141 1.89 -15.12 -8.91
C ILE A 141 2.81 -16.20 -8.36
N ASP A 142 4.14 -15.99 -8.38
CA ASP A 142 5.12 -16.95 -7.87
C ASP A 142 5.27 -16.91 -6.34
N GLY A 143 4.71 -15.89 -5.69
CA GLY A 143 4.72 -15.71 -4.23
C GLY A 143 6.02 -15.11 -3.69
N THR A 144 6.78 -14.40 -4.52
CA THR A 144 7.88 -13.52 -4.10
C THR A 144 7.35 -12.39 -3.22
N ILE A 145 6.17 -11.87 -3.54
CA ILE A 145 5.41 -10.91 -2.72
C ILE A 145 4.05 -11.50 -2.34
N ASP A 146 3.53 -11.15 -1.18
CA ASP A 146 2.23 -11.60 -0.69
C ASP A 146 1.09 -10.68 -1.13
N ILE A 147 1.38 -9.40 -1.23
CA ILE A 147 0.46 -8.34 -1.65
C ILE A 147 1.19 -7.36 -2.59
N LEU A 148 0.51 -6.89 -3.60
CA LEU A 148 0.97 -5.84 -4.50
C LEU A 148 0.15 -4.56 -4.23
N SER A 149 0.78 -3.51 -3.73
CA SER A 149 0.22 -2.15 -3.63
C SER A 149 1.15 -1.16 -4.35
N ALA A 150 0.87 -0.93 -5.62
CA ALA A 150 1.72 -0.19 -6.54
C ALA A 150 0.87 0.49 -7.63
N ALA A 151 -0.08 1.34 -7.21
CA ALA A 151 -1.01 2.06 -8.10
C ALA A 151 -1.56 1.16 -9.21
N THR A 152 -2.14 0.03 -8.83
CA THR A 152 -2.52 -1.02 -9.79
C THR A 152 -4.00 -0.94 -10.14
N THR A 153 -4.32 -0.61 -11.39
CA THR A 153 -5.69 -0.50 -11.90
C THR A 153 -6.39 -1.84 -11.96
N TYR A 154 -7.57 -1.93 -11.37
CA TYR A 154 -8.47 -3.08 -11.50
C TYR A 154 -9.10 -3.08 -12.91
N THR A 155 -8.79 -4.10 -13.69
CA THR A 155 -9.36 -4.28 -15.03
C THR A 155 -9.83 -5.72 -15.21
N PHE A 156 -10.81 -5.92 -16.13
CA PHE A 156 -11.27 -7.25 -16.52
C PHE A 156 -10.12 -8.18 -16.94
N THR A 157 -9.20 -7.68 -17.77
CA THR A 157 -8.05 -8.46 -18.24
C THR A 157 -7.16 -8.92 -17.10
N ARG A 158 -6.86 -8.04 -16.14
CA ARG A 158 -6.02 -8.37 -14.98
C ARG A 158 -6.69 -9.37 -14.05
N ASN A 159 -7.96 -9.15 -13.75
CA ASN A 159 -8.71 -10.05 -12.86
C ASN A 159 -8.99 -11.41 -13.51
N VAL A 160 -9.64 -11.40 -14.68
CA VAL A 160 -10.17 -12.63 -15.27
C VAL A 160 -9.10 -13.40 -16.07
N LEU A 161 -8.34 -12.71 -16.93
CA LEU A 161 -7.40 -13.38 -17.82
C LEU A 161 -6.04 -13.64 -17.16
N LYS A 162 -5.56 -12.70 -16.32
CA LYS A 162 -4.29 -12.87 -15.58
C LYS A 162 -4.45 -13.55 -14.24
N LYS A 163 -5.68 -13.84 -13.81
CA LYS A 163 -5.96 -14.50 -12.53
C LYS A 163 -5.36 -13.74 -11.34
N LEU A 164 -5.68 -12.44 -11.25
CA LEU A 164 -5.29 -11.58 -10.14
C LEU A 164 -6.53 -11.21 -9.33
N GLU A 165 -6.47 -11.33 -8.03
CA GLU A 165 -7.57 -10.96 -7.14
C GLU A 165 -7.36 -9.54 -6.61
N PHE A 166 -8.33 -8.67 -6.86
CA PHE A 166 -8.29 -7.28 -6.40
C PHE A 166 -9.04 -7.11 -5.09
N ALA A 167 -8.42 -6.49 -4.12
CA ALA A 167 -9.06 -5.95 -2.93
C ALA A 167 -9.91 -4.71 -3.29
N PRO A 168 -10.66 -4.13 -2.34
CA PRO A 168 -11.42 -2.92 -2.61
C PRO A 168 -10.56 -1.81 -3.21
N THR A 169 -11.14 -1.04 -4.13
CA THR A 169 -10.49 0.13 -4.69
C THR A 169 -10.13 1.11 -3.58
N THR A 170 -8.84 1.39 -3.44
CA THR A 170 -8.32 2.34 -2.45
C THR A 170 -8.15 3.73 -3.01
N TYR A 171 -8.02 3.88 -4.34
CA TYR A 171 -7.88 5.18 -4.98
C TYR A 171 -8.59 5.20 -6.34
N TYR A 172 -9.57 6.07 -6.50
CA TYR A 172 -10.25 6.31 -7.77
C TYR A 172 -9.51 7.39 -8.53
N ASP A 173 -8.83 7.00 -9.60
CA ASP A 173 -8.05 7.87 -10.48
C ASP A 173 -8.62 7.86 -11.91
N GLY A 174 -7.93 8.53 -12.78
CA GLY A 174 -8.14 8.53 -14.21
C GLY A 174 -6.88 9.00 -14.91
N GLN A 175 -6.64 8.51 -16.12
CA GLN A 175 -5.51 8.92 -16.92
C GLN A 175 -5.74 10.34 -17.48
N GLY A 176 -4.67 11.11 -17.56
CA GLY A 176 -4.64 12.45 -18.13
C GLY A 176 -3.30 12.72 -18.81
N PHE A 177 -3.05 13.99 -19.04
CA PHE A 177 -1.87 14.46 -19.76
C PHE A 177 -1.22 15.65 -19.07
N ILE A 178 0.11 15.74 -19.13
CA ILE A 178 0.87 16.92 -18.76
C ILE A 178 1.61 17.46 -19.96
N VAL A 179 1.63 18.78 -20.11
CA VAL A 179 2.28 19.51 -21.20
C VAL A 179 3.11 20.66 -20.66
N ARG A 180 4.07 21.12 -21.46
CA ARG A 180 4.75 22.42 -21.22
C ARG A 180 3.78 23.55 -21.51
N LYS A 181 3.67 24.55 -20.64
CA LYS A 181 2.82 25.72 -20.83
C LYS A 181 3.19 26.53 -22.11
N THR A 182 4.43 26.40 -22.54
CA THR A 182 4.92 27.03 -23.79
C THR A 182 4.24 26.52 -25.06
N LEU A 183 3.56 25.36 -25.00
CA LEU A 183 2.74 24.87 -26.11
C LEU A 183 1.47 25.70 -26.34
N GLY A 184 1.05 26.52 -25.35
CA GLY A 184 -0.10 27.42 -25.50
C GLY A 184 -1.46 26.73 -25.61
N VAL A 185 -1.55 25.43 -25.23
CA VAL A 185 -2.77 24.65 -25.34
C VAL A 185 -3.43 24.50 -23.95
N SER A 186 -4.76 24.38 -23.93
CA SER A 186 -5.56 24.19 -22.73
C SER A 186 -6.35 22.87 -22.73
N SER A 187 -6.25 22.10 -23.82
CA SER A 187 -6.94 20.82 -24.01
C SER A 187 -6.09 19.88 -24.84
N ALA A 188 -6.11 18.58 -24.51
CA ALA A 188 -5.46 17.54 -25.30
C ALA A 188 -6.03 17.44 -26.74
N LYS A 189 -7.24 17.92 -26.95
CA LYS A 189 -7.89 17.95 -28.26
C LYS A 189 -7.27 18.98 -29.24
N GLN A 190 -6.41 19.87 -28.76
CA GLN A 190 -5.69 20.86 -29.58
C GLN A 190 -4.34 20.34 -30.07
N LEU A 191 -3.99 19.09 -29.81
CA LEU A 191 -2.64 18.54 -30.02
C LEU A 191 -2.60 17.55 -31.21
N GLU A 192 -3.05 18.03 -32.39
CA GLU A 192 -2.90 17.31 -33.66
C GLU A 192 -1.41 17.07 -33.97
N GLY A 193 -1.02 15.83 -34.26
CA GLY A 193 0.35 15.46 -34.63
C GLY A 193 1.37 15.46 -33.49
N ALA A 194 0.95 15.69 -32.23
CA ALA A 194 1.85 15.75 -31.10
C ALA A 194 2.48 14.39 -30.76
N LYS A 195 3.73 14.40 -30.30
CA LYS A 195 4.41 13.23 -29.74
C LYS A 195 3.97 13.01 -28.30
N ILE A 196 3.46 11.81 -28.01
CA ILE A 196 2.97 11.45 -26.67
C ILE A 196 3.81 10.34 -26.07
N CYS A 197 4.52 10.65 -24.98
CA CYS A 197 5.21 9.65 -24.17
C CYS A 197 4.24 8.96 -23.20
N PHE A 198 4.36 7.65 -23.08
CA PHE A 198 3.63 6.82 -22.10
C PHE A 198 4.39 5.52 -21.83
N SER A 199 4.14 4.90 -20.68
CA SER A 199 4.71 3.58 -20.39
C SER A 199 4.18 2.54 -21.39
N SER A 200 5.06 1.73 -21.95
CA SER A 200 4.70 0.62 -22.84
C SER A 200 4.00 -0.54 -22.11
N THR A 201 3.96 -0.51 -20.76
CA THR A 201 3.28 -1.48 -19.91
C THR A 201 2.10 -0.82 -19.20
N GLY A 202 1.05 -1.58 -18.94
CA GLY A 202 -0.13 -1.06 -18.23
C GLY A 202 -1.34 -0.78 -19.13
N THR A 203 -2.26 0.07 -18.63
CA THR A 203 -3.53 0.44 -19.31
C THR A 203 -3.36 1.63 -20.25
N GLY A 204 -2.38 2.49 -19.97
CA GLY A 204 -2.25 3.82 -20.52
C GLY A 204 -2.16 3.91 -22.04
N ALA A 205 -1.42 3.01 -22.68
CA ALA A 205 -1.25 3.01 -24.15
C ALA A 205 -2.61 2.86 -24.86
N LYS A 206 -3.46 1.93 -24.37
CA LYS A 206 -4.78 1.71 -24.95
C LYS A 206 -5.71 2.88 -24.72
N ASN A 207 -5.73 3.45 -23.53
CA ASN A 207 -6.56 4.62 -23.21
C ASN A 207 -6.23 5.83 -24.10
N ILE A 208 -4.93 6.06 -24.36
CA ILE A 208 -4.48 7.13 -25.26
C ILE A 208 -4.98 6.85 -26.68
N ALA A 209 -4.77 5.64 -27.19
CA ALA A 209 -5.21 5.28 -28.54
C ALA A 209 -6.72 5.44 -28.70
N ASP A 210 -7.51 4.95 -27.75
CA ASP A 210 -8.97 5.03 -27.76
C ASP A 210 -9.45 6.51 -27.71
N PHE A 211 -8.81 7.37 -26.87
CA PHE A 211 -9.16 8.79 -26.78
C PHE A 211 -8.91 9.54 -28.09
N PHE A 212 -7.73 9.40 -28.67
CA PHE A 212 -7.37 10.12 -29.89
C PHE A 212 -8.17 9.61 -31.10
N ALA A 213 -8.42 8.30 -31.20
CA ALA A 213 -9.29 7.73 -32.23
C ALA A 213 -10.73 8.25 -32.13
N THR A 214 -11.30 8.31 -30.90
CA THR A 214 -12.67 8.80 -30.67
C THR A 214 -12.85 10.27 -31.07
N HIS A 215 -11.77 11.08 -31.00
CA HIS A 215 -11.80 12.48 -31.35
C HIS A 215 -11.25 12.78 -32.74
N GLU A 216 -10.89 11.73 -33.52
CA GLU A 216 -10.33 11.86 -34.88
C GLU A 216 -9.07 12.72 -34.95
N ILE A 217 -8.22 12.64 -33.89
CA ILE A 217 -6.98 13.39 -33.76
C ILE A 217 -5.80 12.46 -34.01
N ASN A 218 -4.91 12.82 -34.91
CA ASN A 218 -3.67 12.05 -35.10
C ASN A 218 -2.64 12.42 -34.05
N TYR A 219 -1.84 11.46 -33.61
CA TYR A 219 -0.72 11.67 -32.71
C TYR A 219 0.43 10.72 -33.04
N ILE A 220 1.62 11.01 -32.54
CA ILE A 220 2.81 10.18 -32.70
C ILE A 220 3.06 9.46 -31.37
N PRO A 221 2.84 8.14 -31.27
CA PRO A 221 3.09 7.38 -30.06
C PRO A 221 4.59 7.26 -29.78
N VAL A 222 4.98 7.52 -28.52
CA VAL A 222 6.33 7.31 -27.99
C VAL A 222 6.24 6.36 -26.79
N PRO A 223 6.12 5.04 -27.03
CA PRO A 223 6.06 4.04 -25.98
C PRO A 223 7.43 3.91 -25.30
N VAL A 224 7.44 4.03 -23.97
CA VAL A 224 8.66 3.97 -23.16
C VAL A 224 8.74 2.64 -22.45
N PRO A 225 9.82 1.86 -22.64
CA PRO A 225 10.04 0.60 -21.96
C PRO A 225 10.14 0.75 -20.43
N PRO A 226 9.85 -0.30 -19.64
CA PRO A 226 9.80 -0.24 -18.19
C PRO A 226 11.17 -0.03 -17.50
N ASP A 227 12.26 -0.20 -18.22
CA ASP A 227 13.63 0.10 -17.79
C ASP A 227 14.04 1.57 -17.95
N LYS A 228 13.15 2.38 -18.56
CA LYS A 228 13.36 3.82 -18.78
C LYS A 228 12.28 4.64 -18.09
N LYS A 229 12.66 5.84 -17.63
CA LYS A 229 11.75 6.76 -16.95
C LYS A 229 11.04 7.65 -17.95
N THR A 230 9.75 7.44 -18.18
CA THR A 230 8.92 8.22 -19.11
C THR A 230 9.00 9.74 -18.82
N LYS A 231 9.00 10.10 -17.51
CA LYS A 231 9.13 11.50 -17.10
C LYS A 231 10.41 12.15 -17.64
N GLN A 232 11.54 11.40 -17.66
CA GLN A 232 12.81 11.93 -18.11
C GLN A 232 12.79 12.20 -19.63
N ILE A 233 12.24 11.27 -20.42
CA ILE A 233 12.10 11.47 -21.88
C ILE A 233 11.25 12.69 -22.18
N TYR A 234 10.17 12.92 -21.41
CA TYR A 234 9.36 14.11 -21.55
C TYR A 234 10.14 15.39 -21.19
N ILE A 235 10.89 15.41 -20.08
CA ILE A 235 11.70 16.56 -19.65
C ILE A 235 12.77 16.91 -20.70
N ASP A 236 13.43 15.90 -21.25
CA ASP A 236 14.48 16.03 -22.26
C ASP A 236 13.95 16.44 -23.64
N GLY A 237 12.63 16.63 -23.79
CA GLY A 237 12.02 17.06 -25.05
C GLY A 237 11.78 15.95 -26.06
N GLY A 238 11.90 14.69 -25.66
CA GLY A 238 11.62 13.54 -26.52
C GLY A 238 10.16 13.40 -26.93
N CYS A 239 9.25 14.09 -26.21
CA CYS A 239 7.83 14.20 -26.55
C CYS A 239 7.24 15.55 -26.11
N ASP A 240 6.09 15.89 -26.69
CA ASP A 240 5.36 17.12 -26.43
C ASP A 240 4.45 16.99 -25.21
N MET A 241 3.93 15.77 -25.00
CA MET A 241 2.98 15.44 -23.96
C MET A 241 3.36 14.12 -23.28
N TYR A 242 3.14 14.04 -21.97
CA TYR A 242 3.28 12.81 -21.20
C TYR A 242 1.93 12.38 -20.64
N GLY A 243 1.53 11.14 -20.95
CA GLY A 243 0.26 10.53 -20.53
C GLY A 243 0.46 9.44 -19.48
N THR A 244 -0.20 9.59 -18.32
CA THR A 244 -0.32 8.61 -17.25
C THR A 244 -1.48 9.00 -16.33
N ASP A 245 -1.70 8.26 -15.25
CA ASP A 245 -2.69 8.56 -14.23
C ASP A 245 -2.47 9.97 -13.65
N ARG A 246 -3.53 10.69 -13.33
CA ARG A 246 -3.45 12.08 -12.84
C ARG A 246 -2.68 12.19 -11.53
N SER A 247 -2.80 11.21 -10.66
CA SER A 247 -1.96 11.10 -9.45
C SER A 247 -0.48 10.97 -9.82
N GLY A 248 -0.15 10.16 -10.84
CA GLY A 248 1.19 10.01 -11.38
C GLY A 248 1.73 11.28 -12.01
N LEU A 249 0.89 12.04 -12.74
CA LEU A 249 1.27 13.35 -13.30
C LEU A 249 1.58 14.34 -12.18
N ALA A 250 0.74 14.41 -11.15
CA ALA A 250 0.95 15.30 -10.00
C ALA A 250 2.25 14.94 -9.25
N SER A 251 2.46 13.66 -8.98
CA SER A 251 3.67 13.14 -8.34
C SER A 251 4.93 13.46 -9.15
N ASN A 252 4.94 13.16 -10.45
CA ASN A 252 6.09 13.41 -11.31
C ASN A 252 6.41 14.90 -11.42
N ARG A 253 5.38 15.76 -11.47
CA ARG A 253 5.55 17.23 -11.56
C ARG A 253 6.32 17.81 -10.37
N LEU A 254 6.16 17.25 -9.17
CA LEU A 254 6.92 17.68 -7.98
C LEU A 254 8.44 17.50 -8.16
N GLY A 255 8.86 16.50 -8.92
CA GLY A 255 10.26 16.24 -9.18
C GLY A 255 10.84 16.96 -10.42
N PHE A 256 10.07 17.85 -11.06
CA PHE A 256 10.58 18.66 -12.17
C PHE A 256 11.37 19.87 -11.63
N GLN A 257 12.41 20.28 -12.36
CA GLN A 257 13.21 21.44 -11.97
C GLN A 257 12.35 22.72 -11.90
N ASP A 258 11.42 22.87 -12.87
CA ASP A 258 10.49 24.02 -12.97
C ASP A 258 9.04 23.50 -13.05
N PRO A 259 8.41 23.01 -11.94
CA PRO A 259 7.08 22.40 -11.99
C PRO A 259 6.00 23.36 -12.50
N ASP A 260 6.16 24.67 -12.30
CA ASP A 260 5.21 25.69 -12.71
C ASP A 260 5.22 25.96 -14.24
N ARG A 261 6.24 25.50 -14.96
CA ARG A 261 6.26 25.53 -16.42
C ARG A 261 5.43 24.43 -17.07
N HIS A 262 4.88 23.53 -16.28
CA HIS A 262 4.09 22.39 -16.73
C HIS A 262 2.66 22.46 -16.24
N MET A 263 1.73 22.00 -17.07
CA MET A 263 0.30 22.00 -16.78
C MET A 263 -0.31 20.61 -17.03
N ILE A 264 -1.06 20.12 -16.05
CA ILE A 264 -1.90 18.94 -16.24
C ILE A 264 -3.18 19.41 -16.93
N LEU A 265 -3.46 18.84 -18.09
CA LEU A 265 -4.65 19.17 -18.87
C LEU A 265 -5.93 18.68 -18.15
N PRO A 266 -7.09 19.30 -18.44
CA PRO A 266 -8.33 18.99 -17.72
C PRO A 266 -8.91 17.62 -18.03
N GLU A 267 -8.60 17.03 -19.18
CA GLU A 267 -9.18 15.78 -19.63
C GLU A 267 -8.83 14.62 -18.69
N ILE A 268 -9.85 13.78 -18.43
CA ILE A 268 -9.74 12.47 -17.81
C ILE A 268 -10.21 11.47 -18.86
N ILE A 269 -9.29 10.68 -19.38
CA ILE A 269 -9.51 9.84 -20.57
C ILE A 269 -9.84 8.40 -20.24
N SER A 270 -9.78 8.01 -18.95
CA SER A 270 -10.09 6.65 -18.50
C SER A 270 -10.62 6.62 -17.08
N LYS A 271 -11.10 5.44 -16.67
CA LYS A 271 -11.33 5.09 -15.27
C LYS A 271 -10.17 4.23 -14.80
N GLU A 272 -9.49 4.68 -13.75
CA GLU A 272 -8.39 3.95 -13.14
C GLU A 272 -8.70 3.70 -11.65
N PRO A 273 -9.54 2.66 -11.34
CA PRO A 273 -9.76 2.24 -9.97
C PRO A 273 -8.52 1.48 -9.49
N LEU A 274 -7.70 2.13 -8.67
CA LEU A 274 -6.47 1.56 -8.13
C LEU A 274 -6.74 0.84 -6.82
N GLY A 275 -6.11 -0.30 -6.63
CA GLY A 275 -6.24 -1.06 -5.39
C GLY A 275 -5.17 -2.12 -5.24
N PRO A 276 -5.02 -2.65 -4.01
CA PRO A 276 -4.12 -3.76 -3.76
C PRO A 276 -4.58 -5.03 -4.47
N VAL A 277 -3.60 -5.84 -4.81
CA VAL A 277 -3.80 -7.09 -5.53
C VAL A 277 -3.16 -8.23 -4.76
N VAL A 278 -3.84 -9.35 -4.69
CA VAL A 278 -3.34 -10.60 -4.13
C VAL A 278 -3.40 -11.73 -5.14
N LYS A 279 -2.73 -12.83 -4.86
CA LYS A 279 -2.76 -14.02 -5.72
C LYS A 279 -4.19 -14.57 -5.75
N TYR A 280 -4.65 -14.94 -6.95
CA TYR A 280 -5.97 -15.54 -7.15
C TYR A 280 -6.03 -16.94 -6.53
N GLY A 281 -7.19 -17.27 -5.94
CA GLY A 281 -7.47 -18.61 -5.41
C GLY A 281 -7.07 -18.84 -3.95
N ASP A 282 -6.60 -17.80 -3.25
CA ASP A 282 -6.40 -17.81 -1.80
C ASP A 282 -7.46 -16.92 -1.14
N GLN A 283 -8.63 -17.50 -0.87
CA GLN A 283 -9.80 -16.74 -0.41
C GLN A 283 -9.57 -16.13 0.97
N GLN A 284 -8.94 -16.86 1.89
CA GLN A 284 -8.65 -16.33 3.22
C GLN A 284 -7.76 -15.10 3.15
N TRP A 285 -6.67 -15.17 2.39
CA TRP A 285 -5.77 -14.03 2.23
C TRP A 285 -6.46 -12.84 1.57
N SER A 286 -7.26 -13.11 0.54
CA SER A 286 -8.10 -12.10 -0.11
C SER A 286 -9.06 -11.42 0.86
N ASP A 287 -9.71 -12.19 1.74
CA ASP A 287 -10.65 -11.65 2.73
C ASP A 287 -9.93 -10.84 3.82
N ILE A 288 -8.76 -11.29 4.29
CA ILE A 288 -7.93 -10.52 5.24
C ILE A 288 -7.59 -9.15 4.65
N VAL A 289 -7.03 -9.11 3.44
CA VAL A 289 -6.66 -7.84 2.80
C VAL A 289 -7.89 -6.97 2.54
N ARG A 290 -8.98 -7.55 2.07
CA ARG A 290 -10.25 -6.85 1.82
C ARG A 290 -10.81 -6.19 3.07
N TRP A 291 -10.94 -6.93 4.15
CA TRP A 291 -11.51 -6.42 5.40
C TRP A 291 -10.58 -5.44 6.10
N SER A 292 -9.27 -5.61 6.01
CA SER A 292 -8.30 -4.63 6.50
C SER A 292 -8.46 -3.26 5.85
N ILE A 293 -8.82 -3.23 4.55
CA ILE A 293 -9.12 -1.97 3.84
C ILE A 293 -10.50 -1.42 4.22
N PHE A 294 -11.53 -2.27 4.32
CA PHE A 294 -12.86 -1.80 4.70
C PHE A 294 -12.87 -1.17 6.09
N VAL A 295 -12.05 -1.66 7.03
CA VAL A 295 -11.88 -1.06 8.36
C VAL A 295 -11.49 0.42 8.28
N LEU A 296 -10.67 0.81 7.31
CA LEU A 296 -10.28 2.21 7.11
C LEU A 296 -11.48 3.11 6.77
N PHE A 297 -12.39 2.60 5.95
CA PHE A 297 -13.60 3.34 5.52
C PHE A 297 -14.62 3.38 6.66
N ILE A 298 -14.81 2.27 7.34
CA ILE A 298 -15.72 2.14 8.50
C ILE A 298 -15.27 3.09 9.62
N ALA A 299 -13.99 3.11 9.94
CA ALA A 299 -13.45 4.00 10.97
C ALA A 299 -13.65 5.49 10.61
N GLU A 300 -13.41 5.89 9.35
CA GLU A 300 -13.69 7.26 8.92
C GLU A 300 -15.19 7.59 9.00
N GLU A 301 -16.07 6.65 8.67
CA GLU A 301 -17.51 6.82 8.74
C GLU A 301 -18.00 6.99 10.18
N MET A 302 -17.43 6.22 11.12
CA MET A 302 -17.71 6.31 12.55
C MET A 302 -17.03 7.50 13.24
N GLY A 303 -16.16 8.24 12.54
CA GLY A 303 -15.37 9.33 13.12
C GLY A 303 -14.23 8.86 14.01
N ILE A 304 -13.84 7.57 13.92
CA ILE A 304 -12.73 6.97 14.66
C ILE A 304 -11.43 7.21 13.91
N ASN A 305 -10.38 7.63 14.60
CA ASN A 305 -9.05 7.89 14.06
C ASN A 305 -7.95 7.47 15.04
N SER A 306 -6.67 7.58 14.64
CA SER A 306 -5.54 7.14 15.44
C SER A 306 -5.39 7.88 16.79
N GLU A 307 -5.87 9.12 16.87
CA GLU A 307 -5.78 9.96 18.06
C GLU A 307 -6.89 9.66 19.06
N ASN A 308 -8.12 9.38 18.58
CA ASN A 308 -9.30 9.24 19.43
C ASN A 308 -9.73 7.80 19.70
N ILE A 309 -9.19 6.79 19.01
CA ILE A 309 -9.66 5.39 19.12
C ILE A 309 -9.68 4.87 20.56
N ASP A 310 -8.73 5.27 21.39
CA ASP A 310 -8.68 4.85 22.81
C ASP A 310 -9.89 5.32 23.62
N THR A 311 -10.55 6.38 23.20
CA THR A 311 -11.76 6.90 23.89
C THR A 311 -13.00 6.07 23.60
N PHE A 312 -12.92 5.13 22.65
CA PHE A 312 -14.02 4.22 22.30
C PHE A 312 -13.95 2.86 23.00
N LYS A 313 -12.91 2.62 23.81
CA LYS A 313 -12.89 1.48 24.75
C LYS A 313 -14.06 1.61 25.70
N ASP A 314 -14.74 0.52 25.98
CA ASP A 314 -15.95 0.48 26.82
C ASP A 314 -17.17 1.24 26.23
N ASN A 315 -17.18 1.53 24.95
CA ASN A 315 -18.33 2.15 24.28
C ASN A 315 -19.52 1.18 24.21
N ILE A 316 -20.72 1.66 24.47
CA ILE A 316 -21.94 0.83 24.55
C ILE A 316 -22.57 0.55 23.16
N ASP A 317 -22.15 1.24 22.08
CA ASP A 317 -22.67 0.99 20.73
C ASP A 317 -22.17 -0.36 20.22
N PRO A 318 -23.06 -1.31 19.88
CA PRO A 318 -22.67 -2.63 19.42
C PRO A 318 -21.82 -2.62 18.13
N ASN A 319 -21.94 -1.60 17.28
CA ASN A 319 -21.13 -1.47 16.08
C ASN A 319 -19.69 -1.09 16.44
N ILE A 320 -19.53 -0.17 17.40
CA ILE A 320 -18.22 0.24 17.91
C ILE A 320 -17.56 -0.92 18.66
N GLN A 321 -18.30 -1.65 19.49
CA GLN A 321 -17.80 -2.81 20.22
C GLN A 321 -17.26 -3.89 19.26
N ARG A 322 -18.01 -4.21 18.20
CA ARG A 322 -17.56 -5.15 17.16
C ARG A 322 -16.30 -4.63 16.46
N PHE A 323 -16.28 -3.33 16.18
CA PHE A 323 -15.12 -2.68 15.57
C PHE A 323 -13.89 -2.73 16.49
N MET A 324 -14.05 -2.51 17.78
CA MET A 324 -12.97 -2.56 18.78
C MET A 324 -12.49 -3.99 19.10
N GLY A 325 -13.19 -5.02 18.66
CA GLY A 325 -12.89 -6.41 18.95
C GLY A 325 -13.28 -6.84 20.37
N GLU A 326 -14.11 -6.06 21.04
CA GLU A 326 -14.57 -6.36 22.39
C GLU A 326 -15.56 -7.55 22.40
N LYS A 327 -15.39 -8.42 23.37
CA LYS A 327 -16.31 -9.55 23.59
C LYS A 327 -17.55 -9.06 24.31
N ASN A 328 -18.63 -8.82 23.59
CA ASN A 328 -19.91 -8.51 24.22
C ASN A 328 -20.90 -9.64 24.02
N GLY A 329 -21.15 -10.35 25.13
CA GLY A 329 -22.27 -11.26 25.26
C GLY A 329 -22.30 -12.43 24.25
N LEU A 330 -23.40 -13.15 24.27
CA LEU A 330 -23.59 -14.42 23.54
C LEU A 330 -23.68 -14.26 21.99
N ASP A 331 -23.84 -13.05 21.47
CA ASP A 331 -24.22 -12.84 20.07
C ASP A 331 -23.14 -12.20 19.18
N HIS A 332 -21.93 -11.91 19.71
CA HIS A 332 -20.87 -11.28 18.94
C HIS A 332 -19.60 -12.13 18.94
N PRO A 333 -19.42 -12.98 17.92
CA PRO A 333 -18.19 -13.73 17.75
C PRO A 333 -17.02 -12.77 17.51
N ASN A 334 -15.84 -13.12 18.02
CA ASN A 334 -14.60 -12.48 17.64
C ASN A 334 -14.44 -12.53 16.10
N LEU A 335 -14.73 -11.44 15.40
CA LEU A 335 -14.69 -11.39 13.93
C LEU A 335 -13.27 -11.58 13.41
N GLY A 336 -12.26 -11.12 14.15
CA GLY A 336 -10.86 -11.35 13.82
C GLY A 336 -10.53 -12.83 13.76
N ALA A 337 -10.94 -13.62 14.75
CA ALA A 337 -10.68 -15.06 14.79
C ALA A 337 -11.27 -15.80 13.59
N LYS A 338 -12.37 -15.33 13.01
CA LYS A 338 -12.95 -15.94 11.79
C LYS A 338 -12.09 -15.71 10.55
N LEU A 339 -11.22 -14.70 10.58
CA LEU A 339 -10.23 -14.44 9.55
C LEU A 339 -8.85 -15.04 9.91
N GLY A 340 -8.66 -15.55 11.13
CA GLY A 340 -7.36 -15.95 11.67
C GLY A 340 -6.54 -14.78 12.22
N LEU A 341 -7.20 -13.65 12.53
CA LEU A 341 -6.57 -12.43 13.02
C LEU A 341 -6.77 -12.27 14.54
N PRO A 342 -5.92 -11.48 15.23
CA PRO A 342 -6.15 -11.08 16.61
C PRO A 342 -7.52 -10.41 16.78
N ALA A 343 -8.11 -10.52 17.98
CA ALA A 343 -9.39 -9.84 18.27
C ALA A 343 -9.33 -8.32 18.05
N THR A 344 -8.17 -7.73 18.31
CA THR A 344 -7.89 -6.28 18.23
C THR A 344 -7.49 -5.81 16.83
N TRP A 345 -7.56 -6.65 15.81
CA TRP A 345 -7.02 -6.36 14.47
C TRP A 345 -7.47 -5.00 13.89
N SER A 346 -8.73 -4.64 14.03
CA SER A 346 -9.27 -3.36 13.55
C SER A 346 -8.81 -2.16 14.40
N TYR A 347 -8.72 -2.36 15.72
CA TYR A 347 -8.11 -1.38 16.63
C TYR A 347 -6.63 -1.16 16.28
N ASP A 348 -5.86 -2.23 16.09
CA ASP A 348 -4.43 -2.16 15.79
C ASP A 348 -4.16 -1.43 14.46
N ILE A 349 -4.98 -1.67 13.43
CA ILE A 349 -4.93 -0.93 12.16
C ILE A 349 -5.05 0.57 12.41
N ILE A 350 -6.13 1.00 13.07
CA ILE A 350 -6.43 2.42 13.22
C ILE A 350 -5.47 3.09 14.20
N LYS A 351 -5.10 2.42 15.27
CA LYS A 351 -4.16 2.96 16.25
C LYS A 351 -2.80 3.27 15.65
N GLN A 352 -2.30 2.41 14.77
CA GLN A 352 -0.94 2.52 14.24
C GLN A 352 -0.88 3.23 12.89
N VAL A 353 -1.86 2.99 12.02
CA VAL A 353 -1.84 3.54 10.66
C VAL A 353 -2.86 4.66 10.47
N GLY A 354 -3.95 4.67 11.23
CA GLY A 354 -5.03 5.62 11.09
C GLY A 354 -6.11 5.18 10.11
N ASN A 355 -7.19 5.98 10.01
CA ASN A 355 -8.27 5.74 9.06
C ASN A 355 -7.92 6.24 7.64
N TYR A 356 -8.79 6.00 6.67
CA TYR A 356 -8.55 6.38 5.28
C TYR A 356 -8.32 7.90 5.10
N LYS A 357 -9.05 8.74 5.82
CA LYS A 357 -8.86 10.20 5.75
C LYS A 357 -7.47 10.62 6.21
N GLU A 358 -6.93 9.99 7.25
CA GLU A 358 -5.59 10.28 7.77
C GLU A 358 -4.53 9.86 6.75
N ILE A 359 -4.63 8.63 6.22
CA ILE A 359 -3.73 8.09 5.20
C ILE A 359 -3.74 8.99 3.95
N TYR A 360 -4.93 9.35 3.45
CA TYR A 360 -5.08 10.23 2.29
C TYR A 360 -4.47 11.62 2.53
N ASN A 361 -4.75 12.21 3.69
CA ASN A 361 -4.31 13.57 3.99
C ASN A 361 -2.79 13.67 4.06
N ARG A 362 -2.12 12.77 4.79
CA ARG A 362 -0.65 12.85 4.95
C ARG A 362 0.12 12.53 3.67
N ASN A 363 -0.40 11.63 2.84
CA ASN A 363 0.32 11.16 1.66
C ASN A 363 -0.07 11.89 0.37
N VAL A 364 -1.37 12.09 0.14
CA VAL A 364 -1.87 12.62 -1.13
C VAL A 364 -2.18 14.11 -1.05
N LYS A 365 -3.00 14.51 -0.07
CA LYS A 365 -3.39 15.93 0.03
C LYS A 365 -2.21 16.84 0.36
N GLN A 366 -1.44 16.50 1.40
CA GLN A 366 -0.31 17.34 1.84
C GLN A 366 0.88 17.28 0.89
N LYS A 367 1.14 16.13 0.26
CA LYS A 367 2.28 15.95 -0.63
C LYS A 367 2.00 16.42 -2.06
N LEU A 368 0.83 16.10 -2.60
CA LEU A 368 0.49 16.32 -4.01
C LEU A 368 -0.52 17.47 -4.21
N GLY A 369 -1.12 18.00 -3.15
CA GLY A 369 -2.17 19.02 -3.26
C GLY A 369 -3.49 18.52 -3.85
N LEU A 370 -3.66 17.21 -4.04
CA LEU A 370 -4.86 16.64 -4.65
C LEU A 370 -6.02 16.58 -3.67
N SER A 371 -7.18 17.07 -4.11
CA SER A 371 -8.44 16.94 -3.36
C SER A 371 -8.97 15.51 -3.46
N ARG A 372 -9.76 15.09 -2.48
CA ARG A 372 -10.31 13.72 -2.42
C ARG A 372 -11.23 13.35 -3.61
N GLY A 373 -12.00 14.29 -4.14
CA GLY A 373 -12.91 14.01 -5.26
C GLY A 373 -13.76 12.76 -5.00
N LEU A 374 -13.67 11.76 -5.89
CA LEU A 374 -14.34 10.46 -5.76
C LEU A 374 -13.81 9.62 -4.58
N ASN A 375 -12.66 9.95 -4.04
CA ASN A 375 -12.04 9.27 -2.89
C ASN A 375 -12.62 9.70 -1.53
N LYS A 376 -13.81 10.29 -1.50
CA LYS A 376 -14.60 10.55 -0.30
C LYS A 376 -15.49 9.36 0.03
N LEU A 377 -15.93 9.30 1.29
CA LEU A 377 -17.03 8.40 1.66
C LEU A 377 -18.30 8.67 0.84
N TYR A 378 -19.09 7.64 0.60
CA TYR A 378 -20.37 7.74 -0.09
C TYR A 378 -21.31 8.78 0.57
N THR A 379 -21.28 8.90 1.90
CA THR A 379 -22.03 9.91 2.67
C THR A 379 -21.61 11.35 2.36
N LYS A 380 -20.46 11.54 1.69
CA LYS A 380 -19.89 12.84 1.31
C LYS A 380 -19.75 12.99 -0.22
N GLY A 381 -20.55 12.20 -0.97
CA GLY A 381 -20.57 12.23 -2.44
C GLY A 381 -19.37 11.59 -3.13
N GLY A 382 -18.68 10.68 -2.45
CA GLY A 382 -17.62 9.86 -3.03
C GLY A 382 -18.04 8.43 -3.33
N LEU A 383 -17.06 7.56 -3.59
CA LEU A 383 -17.26 6.15 -3.95
C LEU A 383 -16.76 5.18 -2.87
N LEU A 384 -16.20 5.66 -1.77
CA LEU A 384 -15.76 4.78 -0.69
C LEU A 384 -16.98 4.28 0.10
N TYR A 385 -17.19 2.99 0.04
CA TYR A 385 -18.28 2.29 0.70
C TYR A 385 -17.77 0.96 1.25
N ALA A 386 -18.06 0.66 2.49
CA ALA A 386 -17.72 -0.61 3.11
C ALA A 386 -18.97 -1.38 3.55
N PRO A 387 -19.00 -2.73 3.43
CA PRO A 387 -20.02 -3.54 4.05
C PRO A 387 -19.92 -3.44 5.59
N PRO A 388 -21.04 -3.62 6.31
CA PRO A 388 -21.03 -3.54 7.76
C PRO A 388 -20.32 -4.75 8.40
N LEU A 389 -19.66 -4.54 9.53
CA LEU A 389 -19.12 -5.58 10.40
C LEU A 389 -20.27 -6.24 11.21
N LYS A 390 -20.89 -7.29 10.65
CA LYS A 390 -22.00 -8.01 11.27
C LYS A 390 -21.81 -9.51 11.18
#